data_317c586f3cc118276f300de4d4a262f8
#
_entry.id   317c586f3cc118276f300de4d4a262f8
#
_cell.length_a   1.000
_cell.length_b   1.000
_cell.length_c   1.000
_cell.angle_alpha   90.00
_cell.angle_beta   90.00
_cell.angle_gamma   90.00
#
_symmetry.space_group_name_H-M   'P 1'
#
loop_
_entity.id
_entity.type
_entity.pdbx_description
1 polymer ?
#
loop_
_entity_poly.entity_id
_entity_poly.type
_entity_poly.pdbx_seq_one_letter_code
_entity_poly.pdbx_strand_id
1 'polypeptide(L)'
;MPAEEIVVVSTSPAPPELFSGALPEGTRVVKASYDELLELAPEVDIIIGDWSHSIHVDRAVIERAGRCRLIQQPTAGYENIDVAAADEHGIPVANAGPANANAVAEHAVMLVLGCLRQLREAIADAEAGEWDQEAWIAKDLGDLYQRTVGILGFGAIGQSIAQRLKGFECQTLYHRRNRLEPADEERLGVAYAELDQLLRRSEVLVLALPLNATTRGMMNGERLATLPSGAIVVNVSRGDIIDEDALIAALLAGRLGGAGLDVFSVEPLPAGHKFGGLPNVLMTPHVAGATAQSKRNILVNSITNVARVARGEAPEFVVSDPRPR
;
A
#
# COMPACT_ATOMS: atom_id res chain seq x y z
N MET A 1 -4.97 0.01 45.08
CA MET A 1 -3.90 -0.82 44.54
C MET A 1 -3.13 0.08 43.57
N PRO A 2 -1.81 0.06 43.51
CA PRO A 2 -1.14 0.78 42.44
C PRO A 2 -1.67 0.27 41.11
N ALA A 3 -1.89 1.17 40.16
CA ALA A 3 -2.29 0.80 38.81
C ALA A 3 -1.20 -0.15 38.24
N GLU A 4 -1.61 -1.27 37.66
CA GLU A 4 -0.67 -2.21 37.04
C GLU A 4 0.07 -1.49 35.92
N GLU A 5 1.40 -1.61 35.89
CA GLU A 5 2.22 -0.97 34.87
C GLU A 5 1.84 -1.50 33.48
N ILE A 6 1.57 -0.60 32.54
CA ILE A 6 1.29 -0.95 31.14
C ILE A 6 2.63 -1.01 30.39
N VAL A 7 2.95 -2.15 29.78
CA VAL A 7 4.19 -2.38 29.05
C VAL A 7 3.90 -2.31 27.55
N VAL A 8 4.48 -1.30 26.89
CA VAL A 8 4.45 -1.12 25.44
C VAL A 8 5.83 -1.42 24.87
N VAL A 9 5.93 -2.43 24.01
CA VAL A 9 7.19 -2.76 23.33
C VAL A 9 7.12 -2.30 21.89
N SER A 10 8.11 -1.49 21.47
CA SER A 10 8.20 -0.97 20.10
C SER A 10 9.42 -1.59 19.40
N THR A 11 9.17 -2.24 18.27
CA THR A 11 10.21 -2.67 17.34
C THR A 11 10.51 -1.61 16.27
N SER A 12 9.72 -0.51 16.26
CA SER A 12 9.92 0.61 15.36
C SER A 12 11.27 1.31 15.61
N PRO A 13 11.97 1.80 14.59
CA PRO A 13 13.14 2.66 14.76
C PRO A 13 12.81 4.02 15.39
N ALA A 14 11.53 4.40 15.49
CA ALA A 14 11.10 5.62 16.16
C ALA A 14 11.53 5.63 17.64
N PRO A 15 11.97 6.79 18.18
CA PRO A 15 12.33 6.87 19.58
C PRO A 15 11.11 6.70 20.49
N PRO A 16 11.22 5.96 21.61
CA PRO A 16 10.11 5.68 22.53
C PRO A 16 9.41 6.94 23.06
N GLU A 17 10.14 8.05 23.17
CA GLU A 17 9.65 9.33 23.67
C GLU A 17 8.53 9.91 22.83
N LEU A 18 8.44 9.56 21.55
CA LEU A 18 7.34 9.96 20.67
C LEU A 18 5.99 9.38 21.14
N PHE A 19 6.00 8.25 21.84
CA PHE A 19 4.78 7.60 22.32
C PHE A 19 4.45 8.00 23.74
N SER A 20 5.47 8.18 24.61
CA SER A 20 5.28 8.37 26.06
C SER A 20 4.41 9.57 26.43
N GLY A 21 4.49 10.68 25.70
CA GLY A 21 3.72 11.90 25.99
C GLY A 21 2.21 11.80 25.78
N ALA A 22 1.71 10.77 25.09
CA ALA A 22 0.29 10.55 24.80
C ALA A 22 -0.32 9.38 25.59
N LEU A 23 0.51 8.62 26.31
CA LEU A 23 0.10 7.42 27.04
C LEU A 23 -0.27 7.75 28.50
N PRO A 24 -1.13 6.93 29.14
CA PRO A 24 -1.45 7.08 30.55
C PRO A 24 -0.18 7.07 31.44
N GLU A 25 -0.27 7.76 32.58
CA GLU A 25 0.77 7.71 33.60
C GLU A 25 0.99 6.26 34.07
N GLY A 26 2.24 5.87 34.27
CA GLY A 26 2.62 4.48 34.59
C GLY A 26 2.77 3.56 33.38
N THR A 27 2.75 4.10 32.14
CA THR A 27 3.08 3.32 30.94
C THR A 27 4.59 3.32 30.69
N ARG A 28 5.18 2.14 30.59
CA ARG A 28 6.57 1.94 30.21
C ARG A 28 6.67 1.60 28.74
N VAL A 29 7.40 2.42 27.97
CA VAL A 29 7.68 2.16 26.54
C VAL A 29 9.12 1.68 26.40
N VAL A 30 9.30 0.50 25.81
CA VAL A 30 10.60 -0.16 25.61
C VAL A 30 10.83 -0.34 24.11
N LYS A 31 12.00 0.07 23.62
CA LYS A 31 12.44 -0.30 22.27
C LYS A 31 13.13 -1.65 22.33
N ALA A 32 12.81 -2.54 21.39
CA ALA A 32 13.32 -3.90 21.38
C ALA A 32 13.72 -4.37 19.97
N SER A 33 14.79 -5.13 19.88
CA SER A 33 15.10 -6.05 18.79
C SER A 33 14.15 -7.25 18.81
N TYR A 34 14.26 -8.14 17.82
CA TYR A 34 13.44 -9.37 17.79
C TYR A 34 13.68 -10.25 19.03
N ASP A 35 14.93 -10.49 19.41
CA ASP A 35 15.26 -11.36 20.55
C ASP A 35 14.75 -10.76 21.87
N GLU A 36 14.93 -9.44 22.07
CA GLU A 36 14.39 -8.74 23.22
C GLU A 36 12.86 -8.72 23.25
N LEU A 37 12.19 -8.59 22.10
CA LEU A 37 10.73 -8.70 22.00
C LEU A 37 10.27 -10.09 22.42
N LEU A 38 10.96 -11.15 21.99
CA LEU A 38 10.65 -12.54 22.33
C LEU A 38 10.81 -12.80 23.85
N GLU A 39 11.80 -12.18 24.49
CA GLU A 39 12.02 -12.25 25.93
C GLU A 39 10.95 -11.48 26.71
N LEU A 40 10.59 -10.28 26.25
CA LEU A 40 9.59 -9.40 26.88
C LEU A 40 8.14 -9.83 26.63
N ALA A 41 7.89 -10.69 25.62
CA ALA A 41 6.55 -11.07 25.18
C ALA A 41 5.59 -11.50 26.32
N PRO A 42 6.00 -12.22 27.39
CA PRO A 42 5.09 -12.58 28.48
C PRO A 42 4.57 -11.39 29.29
N GLU A 43 5.27 -10.26 29.27
CA GLU A 43 4.96 -9.06 30.06
C GLU A 43 4.31 -7.95 29.23
N VAL A 44 4.27 -8.09 27.89
CA VAL A 44 3.85 -7.02 26.99
C VAL A 44 2.34 -6.88 26.94
N ASP A 45 1.85 -5.64 27.07
CA ASP A 45 0.44 -5.29 26.88
C ASP A 45 0.13 -4.81 25.46
N ILE A 46 1.08 -4.11 24.80
CA ILE A 46 0.93 -3.59 23.46
C ILE A 46 2.25 -3.73 22.70
N ILE A 47 2.20 -4.29 21.49
CA ILE A 47 3.34 -4.34 20.57
C ILE A 47 3.14 -3.28 19.49
N ILE A 48 4.16 -2.42 19.27
CA ILE A 48 4.24 -1.53 18.11
C ILE A 48 5.21 -2.15 17.12
N GLY A 49 4.71 -2.51 15.94
CA GLY A 49 5.47 -3.16 14.89
C GLY A 49 6.50 -2.25 14.23
N ASP A 50 7.35 -2.86 13.42
CA ASP A 50 8.38 -2.16 12.66
C ASP A 50 7.85 -1.65 11.30
N TRP A 51 7.99 -0.37 11.04
CA TRP A 51 7.56 0.22 9.77
C TRP A 51 8.43 -0.18 8.56
N SER A 52 9.66 -0.64 8.81
CA SER A 52 10.54 -1.17 7.76
C SER A 52 10.27 -2.65 7.43
N HIS A 53 9.40 -3.29 8.22
CA HIS A 53 9.05 -4.71 8.13
C HIS A 53 10.23 -5.68 8.33
N SER A 54 11.37 -5.20 8.85
CA SER A 54 12.56 -6.03 9.09
C SER A 54 12.46 -6.88 10.36
N ILE A 55 11.65 -6.45 11.35
CA ILE A 55 11.36 -7.22 12.55
C ILE A 55 9.95 -7.80 12.45
N HIS A 56 9.85 -9.12 12.58
CA HIS A 56 8.60 -9.85 12.47
C HIS A 56 7.95 -10.02 13.85
N VAL A 57 6.63 -9.91 13.90
CA VAL A 57 5.81 -10.34 15.03
C VAL A 57 5.19 -11.68 14.63
N ASP A 58 5.97 -12.71 14.74
CA ASP A 58 5.64 -14.06 14.31
C ASP A 58 4.89 -14.85 15.39
N ARG A 59 4.54 -16.10 15.07
CA ARG A 59 3.86 -17.01 15.97
C ARG A 59 4.60 -17.22 17.29
N ALA A 60 5.94 -17.27 17.28
CA ALA A 60 6.72 -17.51 18.48
C ALA A 60 6.61 -16.35 19.50
N VAL A 61 6.53 -15.11 19.01
CA VAL A 61 6.26 -13.92 19.82
C VAL A 61 4.81 -13.94 20.32
N ILE A 62 3.84 -14.20 19.43
CA ILE A 62 2.41 -14.13 19.72
C ILE A 62 2.00 -15.16 20.77
N GLU A 63 2.48 -16.40 20.68
CA GLU A 63 2.20 -17.48 21.65
C GLU A 63 2.69 -17.16 23.07
N ARG A 64 3.73 -16.34 23.20
CA ARG A 64 4.25 -15.89 24.48
C ARG A 64 3.55 -14.64 25.03
N ALA A 65 2.92 -13.86 24.15
CA ALA A 65 2.33 -12.57 24.49
C ALA A 65 0.92 -12.69 25.12
N GLY A 66 0.80 -13.48 26.19
CA GLY A 66 -0.48 -13.80 26.83
C GLY A 66 -1.24 -12.60 27.41
N ARG A 67 -0.56 -11.48 27.70
CA ARG A 67 -1.17 -10.22 28.16
C ARG A 67 -1.45 -9.23 27.04
N CYS A 68 -0.94 -9.48 25.82
CA CYS A 68 -1.01 -8.52 24.72
C CYS A 68 -2.46 -8.25 24.31
N ARG A 69 -2.81 -6.97 24.26
CA ARG A 69 -4.14 -6.46 23.93
C ARG A 69 -4.22 -5.79 22.57
N LEU A 70 -3.06 -5.52 21.95
CA LEU A 70 -2.96 -4.89 20.63
C LEU A 70 -1.59 -5.15 20.01
N ILE A 71 -1.57 -5.50 18.75
CA ILE A 71 -0.40 -5.37 17.87
C ILE A 71 -0.70 -4.21 16.91
N GLN A 72 -0.02 -3.07 17.07
CA GLN A 72 -0.19 -1.87 16.25
C GLN A 72 0.90 -1.81 15.19
N GLN A 73 0.56 -2.03 13.94
CA GLN A 73 1.47 -1.80 12.82
C GLN A 73 1.41 -0.33 12.39
N PRO A 74 2.54 0.42 12.39
CA PRO A 74 2.58 1.83 12.01
C PRO A 74 2.68 2.06 10.49
N THR A 75 2.16 1.14 9.67
CA THR A 75 2.07 1.22 8.21
C THR A 75 0.74 0.69 7.73
N ALA A 76 0.40 0.86 6.46
CA ALA A 76 -0.78 0.23 5.87
C ALA A 76 -0.59 -1.28 5.66
N GLY A 77 0.63 -1.69 5.25
CA GLY A 77 1.02 -3.11 5.15
C GLY A 77 1.35 -3.72 6.51
N TYR A 78 1.10 -5.00 6.67
CA TYR A 78 1.31 -5.76 7.92
C TYR A 78 1.80 -7.18 7.65
N GLU A 79 2.52 -7.36 6.56
CA GLU A 79 3.02 -8.67 6.10
C GLU A 79 4.07 -9.28 7.05
N ASN A 80 4.65 -8.47 7.93
CA ASN A 80 5.59 -8.90 8.98
C ASN A 80 4.89 -9.38 10.27
N ILE A 81 3.55 -9.45 10.29
CA ILE A 81 2.78 -9.92 11.44
C ILE A 81 2.04 -11.23 11.07
N ASP A 82 2.17 -12.27 11.90
CA ASP A 82 1.35 -13.49 11.78
C ASP A 82 -0.06 -13.21 12.30
N VAL A 83 -0.90 -12.63 11.42
CA VAL A 83 -2.29 -12.29 11.75
C VAL A 83 -3.11 -13.52 12.14
N ALA A 84 -2.85 -14.68 11.52
CA ALA A 84 -3.57 -15.89 11.85
C ALA A 84 -3.26 -16.36 13.28
N ALA A 85 -2.00 -16.32 13.69
CA ALA A 85 -1.64 -16.59 15.08
C ALA A 85 -2.26 -15.57 16.04
N ALA A 86 -2.29 -14.29 15.70
CA ALA A 86 -2.91 -13.24 16.52
C ALA A 86 -4.41 -13.50 16.70
N ASP A 87 -5.13 -13.87 15.63
CA ASP A 87 -6.55 -14.21 15.67
C ASP A 87 -6.82 -15.44 16.57
N GLU A 88 -6.00 -16.47 16.47
CA GLU A 88 -6.08 -17.68 17.32
C GLU A 88 -5.93 -17.33 18.81
N HIS A 89 -5.08 -16.34 19.14
CA HIS A 89 -4.79 -15.90 20.50
C HIS A 89 -5.66 -14.72 20.98
N GLY A 90 -6.64 -14.29 20.16
CA GLY A 90 -7.55 -13.20 20.51
C GLY A 90 -6.87 -11.84 20.63
N ILE A 91 -5.75 -11.63 19.90
CA ILE A 91 -4.99 -10.38 19.89
C ILE A 91 -5.39 -9.58 18.63
N PRO A 92 -6.03 -8.41 18.76
CA PRO A 92 -6.32 -7.58 17.62
C PRO A 92 -5.03 -7.03 16.99
N VAL A 93 -4.95 -7.13 15.67
CA VAL A 93 -3.92 -6.47 14.85
C VAL A 93 -4.56 -5.26 14.20
N ALA A 94 -3.98 -4.08 14.42
CA ALA A 94 -4.40 -2.84 13.80
C ALA A 94 -3.26 -2.24 12.98
N ASN A 95 -3.61 -1.54 11.91
CA ASN A 95 -2.64 -0.83 11.07
C ASN A 95 -2.80 0.70 11.17
N ALA A 96 -2.09 1.45 10.33
CA ALA A 96 -2.18 2.92 10.33
C ALA A 96 -3.49 3.47 9.73
N GLY A 97 -4.42 2.61 9.31
CA GLY A 97 -5.67 3.01 8.66
C GLY A 97 -5.42 3.78 7.35
N PRO A 98 -6.21 4.83 7.07
CA PRO A 98 -6.09 5.60 5.83
C PRO A 98 -5.00 6.68 5.87
N ALA A 99 -4.08 6.65 6.83
CA ALA A 99 -3.14 7.74 7.11
C ALA A 99 -2.29 8.19 5.91
N ASN A 100 -1.93 7.26 5.02
CA ASN A 100 -1.13 7.52 3.82
C ASN A 100 -1.96 7.51 2.51
N ALA A 101 -3.28 7.32 2.59
CA ALA A 101 -4.10 7.11 1.38
C ALA A 101 -4.02 8.27 0.39
N ASN A 102 -3.99 9.50 0.89
CA ASN A 102 -3.87 10.69 0.04
C ASN A 102 -2.51 10.74 -0.70
N ALA A 103 -1.42 10.49 0.03
CA ALA A 103 -0.08 10.49 -0.57
C ALA A 103 0.07 9.43 -1.66
N VAL A 104 -0.36 8.19 -1.36
CA VAL A 104 -0.31 7.09 -2.32
C VAL A 104 -1.20 7.35 -3.53
N ALA A 105 -2.38 7.95 -3.33
CA ALA A 105 -3.28 8.29 -4.43
C ALA A 105 -2.70 9.36 -5.36
N GLU A 106 -2.06 10.39 -4.82
CA GLU A 106 -1.37 11.42 -5.61
C GLU A 106 -0.21 10.84 -6.40
N HIS A 107 0.56 9.98 -5.76
CA HIS A 107 1.66 9.26 -6.42
C HIS A 107 1.16 8.35 -7.54
N ALA A 108 0.05 7.62 -7.34
CA ALA A 108 -0.56 6.79 -8.38
C ALA A 108 -0.99 7.62 -9.59
N VAL A 109 -1.64 8.77 -9.38
CA VAL A 109 -2.05 9.68 -10.47
C VAL A 109 -0.81 10.26 -11.17
N MET A 110 0.24 10.62 -10.43
CA MET A 110 1.51 11.06 -11.02
C MET A 110 2.12 9.98 -11.94
N LEU A 111 2.16 8.73 -11.49
CA LEU A 111 2.66 7.61 -12.30
C LEU A 111 1.79 7.39 -13.55
N VAL A 112 0.46 7.47 -13.44
CA VAL A 112 -0.46 7.39 -14.59
C VAL A 112 -0.12 8.46 -15.61
N LEU A 113 -0.07 9.74 -15.20
CA LEU A 113 0.24 10.86 -16.10
C LEU A 113 1.65 10.76 -16.68
N GLY A 114 2.62 10.35 -15.85
CA GLY A 114 3.99 10.15 -16.28
C GLY A 114 4.14 9.06 -17.35
N CYS A 115 3.40 7.96 -17.23
CA CYS A 115 3.39 6.90 -18.24
C CYS A 115 2.69 7.36 -19.53
N LEU A 116 1.52 8.02 -19.44
CA LEU A 116 0.79 8.55 -20.59
C LEU A 116 1.62 9.55 -21.40
N ARG A 117 2.49 10.31 -20.73
CA ARG A 117 3.35 11.35 -21.34
C ARG A 117 4.76 10.89 -21.60
N GLN A 118 5.09 9.60 -21.40
CA GLN A 118 6.45 9.06 -21.54
C GLN A 118 7.50 9.93 -20.81
N LEU A 119 7.15 10.36 -19.58
CA LEU A 119 7.88 11.39 -18.82
C LEU A 119 9.36 11.05 -18.64
N ARG A 120 9.70 9.77 -18.44
CA ARG A 120 11.08 9.31 -18.28
C ARG A 120 11.94 9.62 -19.50
N GLU A 121 11.42 9.36 -20.70
CA GLU A 121 12.10 9.64 -21.96
C GLU A 121 12.18 11.14 -22.23
N ALA A 122 11.08 11.88 -21.98
CA ALA A 122 11.05 13.33 -22.12
C ALA A 122 12.10 14.05 -21.25
N ILE A 123 12.31 13.55 -20.02
CA ILE A 123 13.35 14.07 -19.11
C ILE A 123 14.75 13.74 -19.70
N ALA A 124 14.96 12.51 -20.14
CA ALA A 124 16.26 12.09 -20.67
C ALA A 124 16.65 12.89 -21.91
N ASP A 125 15.73 13.12 -22.86
CA ASP A 125 15.96 13.94 -24.05
C ASP A 125 16.30 15.38 -23.66
N ALA A 126 15.53 15.97 -22.73
CA ALA A 126 15.78 17.33 -22.27
C ALA A 126 17.16 17.48 -21.59
N GLU A 127 17.56 16.51 -20.76
CA GLU A 127 18.87 16.49 -20.10
C GLU A 127 20.01 16.28 -21.10
N ALA A 128 19.79 15.50 -22.19
CA ALA A 128 20.74 15.33 -23.28
C ALA A 128 20.83 16.56 -24.23
N GLY A 129 19.92 17.53 -24.08
CA GLY A 129 19.83 18.67 -25.00
C GLY A 129 19.15 18.32 -26.34
N GLU A 130 18.49 17.19 -26.41
CA GLU A 130 17.71 16.77 -27.57
C GLU A 130 16.35 17.47 -27.54
N TRP A 131 16.05 18.27 -28.60
CA TRP A 131 14.87 19.14 -28.62
C TRP A 131 14.08 19.01 -29.92
N ASP A 132 13.59 17.78 -30.20
CA ASP A 132 12.83 17.46 -31.42
C ASP A 132 11.33 17.41 -31.11
N GLN A 133 10.65 18.55 -31.25
CA GLN A 133 9.19 18.65 -31.03
C GLN A 133 8.38 17.85 -32.07
N GLU A 134 8.85 17.75 -33.31
CA GLU A 134 8.14 17.00 -34.37
C GLU A 134 8.14 15.50 -34.07
N ALA A 135 9.30 14.95 -33.63
CA ALA A 135 9.40 13.58 -33.18
C ALA A 135 8.48 13.30 -32.00
N TRP A 136 8.39 14.23 -31.04
CA TRP A 136 7.50 14.10 -29.89
C TRP A 136 6.02 14.14 -30.26
N ILE A 137 5.61 14.99 -31.20
CA ILE A 137 4.24 15.03 -31.74
C ILE A 137 3.88 13.70 -32.42
N ALA A 138 4.84 13.07 -33.07
CA ALA A 138 4.63 11.78 -33.78
C ALA A 138 4.51 10.56 -32.82
N LYS A 139 4.83 10.70 -31.52
CA LYS A 139 4.80 9.58 -30.54
C LYS A 139 3.40 9.16 -30.07
N ASP A 140 2.33 9.84 -30.51
CA ASP A 140 0.95 9.52 -30.09
C ASP A 140 0.78 9.44 -28.55
N LEU A 141 1.21 10.48 -27.85
CA LEU A 141 1.11 10.57 -26.40
C LEU A 141 -0.37 10.60 -25.95
N GLY A 142 -0.62 9.97 -24.80
CA GLY A 142 -2.00 9.88 -24.29
C GLY A 142 -2.38 11.02 -23.35
N ASP A 143 -3.67 11.36 -23.35
CA ASP A 143 -4.33 12.10 -22.30
C ASP A 143 -5.12 11.18 -21.40
N LEU A 144 -5.43 11.61 -20.17
CA LEU A 144 -6.32 10.88 -19.27
C LEU A 144 -7.80 11.19 -19.57
N TYR A 145 -8.07 12.31 -20.22
CA TYR A 145 -9.40 12.74 -20.66
C TYR A 145 -10.12 11.67 -21.47
N GLN A 146 -11.36 11.37 -21.10
CA GLN A 146 -12.23 10.35 -21.71
C GLN A 146 -11.73 8.90 -21.66
N ARG A 147 -10.58 8.60 -21.07
CA ARG A 147 -10.12 7.23 -20.92
C ARG A 147 -10.88 6.48 -19.82
N THR A 148 -10.87 5.16 -19.94
CA THR A 148 -11.36 4.29 -18.87
C THR A 148 -10.20 3.91 -17.94
N VAL A 149 -10.31 4.34 -16.68
CA VAL A 149 -9.40 3.97 -15.61
C VAL A 149 -10.05 2.90 -14.75
N GLY A 150 -9.44 1.71 -14.70
CA GLY A 150 -9.83 0.64 -13.80
C GLY A 150 -9.01 0.69 -12.49
N ILE A 151 -9.68 0.63 -11.35
CA ILE A 151 -9.03 0.55 -10.04
C ILE A 151 -9.32 -0.84 -9.45
N LEU A 152 -8.29 -1.67 -9.38
CA LEU A 152 -8.35 -2.98 -8.76
C LEU A 152 -7.94 -2.88 -7.29
N GLY A 153 -8.91 -3.10 -6.39
CA GLY A 153 -8.83 -2.76 -4.97
C GLY A 153 -9.39 -1.37 -4.69
N PHE A 154 -10.50 -1.30 -3.95
CA PHE A 154 -11.22 -0.05 -3.72
C PHE A 154 -11.44 0.21 -2.22
N GLY A 155 -10.33 0.14 -1.47
CA GLY A 155 -10.19 0.59 -0.09
C GLY A 155 -9.96 2.11 0.00
N ALA A 156 -9.36 2.59 1.08
CA ALA A 156 -9.09 4.01 1.28
C ALA A 156 -8.23 4.62 0.15
N ILE A 157 -7.19 3.90 -0.29
CA ILE A 157 -6.32 4.34 -1.40
C ILE A 157 -7.10 4.41 -2.71
N GLY A 158 -7.82 3.35 -3.09
CA GLY A 158 -8.58 3.30 -4.34
C GLY A 158 -9.66 4.39 -4.40
N GLN A 159 -10.38 4.64 -3.30
CA GLN A 159 -11.35 5.73 -3.20
C GLN A 159 -10.68 7.11 -3.33
N SER A 160 -9.51 7.28 -2.71
CA SER A 160 -8.72 8.51 -2.78
C SER A 160 -8.19 8.79 -4.19
N ILE A 161 -7.81 7.73 -4.94
CA ILE A 161 -7.46 7.81 -6.37
C ILE A 161 -8.68 8.25 -7.19
N ALA A 162 -9.82 7.58 -7.04
CA ALA A 162 -11.05 7.91 -7.76
C ALA A 162 -11.46 9.37 -7.54
N GLN A 163 -11.34 9.87 -6.31
CA GLN A 163 -11.66 11.25 -5.99
C GLN A 163 -10.77 12.26 -6.75
N ARG A 164 -9.49 11.94 -6.96
CA ARG A 164 -8.56 12.78 -7.74
C ARG A 164 -8.82 12.70 -9.25
N LEU A 165 -9.23 11.53 -9.72
CA LEU A 165 -9.52 11.31 -11.13
C LEU A 165 -10.73 12.08 -11.64
N LYS A 166 -11.64 12.52 -10.79
CA LYS A 166 -12.81 13.33 -11.19
C LYS A 166 -12.44 14.56 -12.01
N GLY A 167 -11.35 15.23 -11.66
CA GLY A 167 -10.90 16.43 -12.35
C GLY A 167 -10.37 16.20 -13.77
N PHE A 168 -10.14 14.95 -14.15
CA PHE A 168 -9.62 14.57 -15.48
C PHE A 168 -10.70 14.15 -16.47
N GLU A 169 -11.98 14.15 -16.07
CA GLU A 169 -13.11 13.80 -16.93
C GLU A 169 -12.95 12.41 -17.59
N CYS A 170 -12.31 11.46 -16.90
CA CYS A 170 -12.15 10.07 -17.29
C CYS A 170 -13.27 9.20 -16.71
N GLN A 171 -13.56 8.05 -17.32
CA GLN A 171 -14.46 7.06 -16.77
C GLN A 171 -13.71 6.22 -15.72
N THR A 172 -14.17 6.20 -14.47
CA THR A 172 -13.55 5.38 -13.41
C THR A 172 -14.38 4.14 -13.12
N LEU A 173 -13.79 2.97 -13.34
CA LEU A 173 -14.32 1.68 -12.94
C LEU A 173 -13.58 1.18 -11.71
N TYR A 174 -14.24 0.38 -10.87
CA TYR A 174 -13.57 -0.25 -9.74
C TYR A 174 -14.01 -1.71 -9.57
N HIS A 175 -13.10 -2.50 -8.97
CA HIS A 175 -13.39 -3.84 -8.47
C HIS A 175 -12.92 -4.01 -7.04
N ARG A 176 -13.79 -4.58 -6.21
CA ARG A 176 -13.50 -5.05 -4.85
C ARG A 176 -14.44 -6.19 -4.49
N ARG A 177 -14.09 -6.97 -3.44
CA ARG A 177 -14.89 -8.13 -3.00
C ARG A 177 -16.34 -7.76 -2.69
N ASN A 178 -16.55 -6.71 -1.94
CA ASN A 178 -17.88 -6.23 -1.57
C ASN A 178 -18.14 -4.92 -2.30
N ARG A 179 -19.12 -4.88 -3.18
CA ARG A 179 -19.52 -3.67 -3.91
C ARG A 179 -19.90 -2.55 -2.93
N LEU A 180 -19.62 -1.31 -3.28
CA LEU A 180 -20.09 -0.14 -2.53
C LEU A 180 -21.61 -0.01 -2.64
N GLU A 181 -22.19 0.74 -1.67
CA GLU A 181 -23.57 1.17 -1.82
C GLU A 181 -23.72 2.14 -3.00
N PRO A 182 -24.87 2.11 -3.71
CA PRO A 182 -25.07 2.97 -4.88
C PRO A 182 -24.85 4.46 -4.63
N ALA A 183 -25.21 4.94 -3.44
CA ALA A 183 -25.00 6.34 -3.05
C ALA A 183 -23.49 6.71 -2.95
N ASP A 184 -22.63 5.78 -2.55
CA ASP A 184 -21.20 5.99 -2.51
C ASP A 184 -20.59 5.93 -3.91
N GLU A 185 -21.07 5.06 -4.79
CA GLU A 185 -20.67 5.03 -6.21
C GLU A 185 -20.99 6.37 -6.89
N GLU A 186 -22.21 6.88 -6.69
CA GLU A 186 -22.63 8.18 -7.22
C GLU A 186 -21.78 9.33 -6.65
N ARG A 187 -21.60 9.35 -5.33
CA ARG A 187 -20.79 10.37 -4.64
C ARG A 187 -19.35 10.37 -5.13
N LEU A 188 -18.78 9.20 -5.40
CA LEU A 188 -17.40 9.04 -5.89
C LEU A 188 -17.31 9.18 -7.42
N GLY A 189 -18.42 9.09 -8.15
CA GLY A 189 -18.45 9.15 -9.61
C GLY A 189 -17.80 7.92 -10.25
N VAL A 190 -18.04 6.73 -9.69
CA VAL A 190 -17.43 5.47 -10.14
C VAL A 190 -18.48 4.42 -10.43
N ALA A 191 -18.12 3.42 -11.24
CA ALA A 191 -18.98 2.29 -11.50
C ALA A 191 -18.29 0.97 -11.15
N TYR A 192 -19.02 0.08 -10.48
CA TYR A 192 -18.54 -1.28 -10.20
C TYR A 192 -18.42 -2.09 -11.50
N ALA A 193 -17.37 -2.90 -11.58
CA ALA A 193 -17.22 -3.90 -12.64
C ALA A 193 -16.69 -5.21 -12.02
N GLU A 194 -17.16 -6.34 -12.54
CA GLU A 194 -16.54 -7.63 -12.27
C GLU A 194 -15.10 -7.64 -12.79
N LEU A 195 -14.22 -8.44 -12.17
CA LEU A 195 -12.78 -8.41 -12.46
C LEU A 195 -12.47 -8.49 -13.96
N ASP A 196 -13.07 -9.45 -14.65
CA ASP A 196 -12.86 -9.65 -16.09
C ASP A 196 -13.36 -8.47 -16.95
N GLN A 197 -14.43 -7.82 -16.52
CA GLN A 197 -14.96 -6.63 -17.20
C GLN A 197 -14.08 -5.42 -16.94
N LEU A 198 -13.60 -5.28 -15.68
CA LEU A 198 -12.63 -4.25 -15.32
C LEU A 198 -11.41 -4.33 -16.22
N LEU A 199 -10.78 -5.53 -16.28
CA LEU A 199 -9.57 -5.73 -17.07
C LEU A 199 -9.77 -5.42 -18.56
N ARG A 200 -10.85 -5.95 -19.17
CA ARG A 200 -11.11 -5.72 -20.60
C ARG A 200 -11.38 -4.27 -20.98
N ARG A 201 -11.79 -3.44 -20.02
CA ARG A 201 -12.16 -2.04 -20.28
C ARG A 201 -11.11 -1.04 -19.82
N SER A 202 -10.15 -1.45 -19.03
CA SER A 202 -9.14 -0.55 -18.44
C SER A 202 -8.05 -0.19 -19.44
N GLU A 203 -8.10 1.01 -19.99
CA GLU A 203 -6.99 1.59 -20.74
C GLU A 203 -5.84 2.02 -19.80
N VAL A 204 -6.19 2.30 -18.55
CA VAL A 204 -5.26 2.47 -17.43
C VAL A 204 -5.75 1.58 -16.30
N LEU A 205 -4.92 0.67 -15.81
CA LEU A 205 -5.22 -0.17 -14.65
C LEU A 205 -4.35 0.25 -13.47
N VAL A 206 -4.99 0.62 -12.36
CA VAL A 206 -4.30 0.95 -11.10
C VAL A 206 -4.57 -0.14 -10.07
N LEU A 207 -3.49 -0.70 -9.51
CA LEU A 207 -3.56 -1.72 -8.46
C LEU A 207 -3.44 -1.04 -7.08
N ALA A 208 -4.49 -1.18 -6.26
CA ALA A 208 -4.61 -0.60 -4.92
C ALA A 208 -5.22 -1.60 -3.93
N LEU A 209 -4.76 -2.86 -3.95
CA LEU A 209 -5.27 -3.97 -3.15
C LEU A 209 -4.18 -4.56 -2.24
N PRO A 210 -4.53 -5.17 -1.10
CA PRO A 210 -3.55 -5.79 -0.23
C PRO A 210 -2.98 -7.09 -0.84
N LEU A 211 -1.74 -7.41 -0.50
CA LEU A 211 -1.14 -8.71 -0.80
C LEU A 211 -1.64 -9.76 0.20
N ASN A 212 -2.16 -10.84 -0.32
CA ASN A 212 -2.55 -12.03 0.44
C ASN A 212 -2.52 -13.27 -0.48
N ALA A 213 -2.89 -14.43 0.04
CA ALA A 213 -2.85 -15.68 -0.73
C ALA A 213 -3.71 -15.65 -2.02
N THR A 214 -4.78 -14.86 -2.07
CA THR A 214 -5.67 -14.77 -3.24
C THR A 214 -5.26 -13.70 -4.24
N THR A 215 -4.42 -12.72 -3.82
CA THR A 215 -3.97 -11.60 -4.67
C THR A 215 -2.54 -11.75 -5.15
N ARG A 216 -1.74 -12.66 -4.55
CA ARG A 216 -0.40 -13.00 -5.00
C ARG A 216 -0.43 -13.56 -6.42
N GLY A 217 0.34 -12.96 -7.32
CA GLY A 217 0.37 -13.33 -8.74
C GLY A 217 -0.98 -13.15 -9.47
N MET A 218 -1.89 -12.36 -8.89
CA MET A 218 -3.22 -12.16 -9.46
C MET A 218 -3.14 -11.60 -10.89
N MET A 219 -2.20 -10.68 -11.15
CA MET A 219 -1.96 -10.13 -12.47
C MET A 219 -0.89 -10.94 -13.21
N ASN A 220 -1.25 -12.14 -13.63
CA ASN A 220 -0.44 -13.05 -14.44
C ASN A 220 -0.50 -12.69 -15.94
N GLY A 221 0.26 -13.41 -16.76
CA GLY A 221 0.32 -13.17 -18.21
C GLY A 221 -1.04 -13.26 -18.92
N GLU A 222 -1.92 -14.17 -18.51
CA GLU A 222 -3.26 -14.31 -19.07
C GLU A 222 -4.10 -13.05 -18.80
N ARG A 223 -4.12 -12.57 -17.55
CA ARG A 223 -4.87 -11.37 -17.18
C ARG A 223 -4.27 -10.09 -17.77
N LEU A 224 -2.94 -9.98 -17.83
CA LEU A 224 -2.28 -8.87 -18.53
C LEU A 224 -2.65 -8.85 -20.01
N ALA A 225 -2.81 -10.01 -20.65
CA ALA A 225 -3.24 -10.12 -22.04
C ALA A 225 -4.72 -9.73 -22.28
N THR A 226 -5.57 -9.68 -21.25
CA THR A 226 -6.99 -9.25 -21.38
C THR A 226 -7.14 -7.73 -21.41
N LEU A 227 -6.15 -6.97 -20.95
CA LEU A 227 -6.17 -5.51 -21.00
C LEU A 227 -6.27 -5.01 -22.46
N PRO A 228 -6.81 -3.84 -22.77
CA PRO A 228 -6.73 -3.22 -24.09
C PRO A 228 -5.29 -3.11 -24.59
N SER A 229 -5.06 -3.18 -25.91
CA SER A 229 -3.72 -2.95 -26.48
C SER A 229 -3.27 -1.53 -26.16
N GLY A 230 -2.00 -1.39 -25.74
CA GLY A 230 -1.46 -0.10 -25.33
C GLY A 230 -1.90 0.36 -23.93
N ALA A 231 -2.58 -0.49 -23.16
CA ALA A 231 -2.97 -0.15 -21.79
C ALA A 231 -1.74 0.11 -20.89
N ILE A 232 -1.93 0.97 -19.90
CA ILE A 232 -0.95 1.29 -18.87
C ILE A 232 -1.31 0.58 -17.58
N VAL A 233 -0.31 -0.01 -16.91
CA VAL A 233 -0.47 -0.65 -15.61
C VAL A 233 0.30 0.15 -14.55
N VAL A 234 -0.39 0.56 -13.47
CA VAL A 234 0.23 1.24 -12.32
C VAL A 234 0.08 0.38 -11.08
N ASN A 235 1.20 0.12 -10.39
CA ASN A 235 1.20 -0.64 -9.15
C ASN A 235 1.75 0.21 -7.99
N VAL A 236 0.87 0.56 -7.06
CA VAL A 236 1.18 1.23 -5.79
C VAL A 236 0.78 0.38 -4.57
N SER A 237 0.68 -0.93 -4.80
CA SER A 237 0.28 -1.93 -3.80
C SER A 237 1.47 -2.72 -3.27
N ARG A 238 1.72 -3.90 -3.88
CA ARG A 238 2.87 -4.79 -3.63
C ARG A 238 3.32 -5.42 -4.95
N GLY A 239 4.64 -5.63 -5.10
CA GLY A 239 5.23 -6.21 -6.31
C GLY A 239 4.66 -7.58 -6.65
N ASP A 240 4.58 -8.47 -5.67
CA ASP A 240 4.08 -9.84 -5.80
C ASP A 240 2.63 -9.99 -6.30
N ILE A 241 1.89 -8.90 -6.48
CA ILE A 241 0.55 -8.93 -7.09
C ILE A 241 0.65 -9.17 -8.60
N ILE A 242 1.76 -8.74 -9.21
CA ILE A 242 2.02 -8.90 -10.63
C ILE A 242 3.07 -9.99 -10.84
N ASP A 243 2.89 -10.81 -11.87
CA ASP A 243 3.97 -11.60 -12.46
C ASP A 243 4.87 -10.64 -13.26
N GLU A 244 6.01 -10.27 -12.68
CA GLU A 244 6.93 -9.28 -13.25
C GLU A 244 7.55 -9.76 -14.58
N ASP A 245 7.84 -11.04 -14.75
CA ASP A 245 8.35 -11.56 -16.02
C ASP A 245 7.29 -11.49 -17.13
N ALA A 246 6.02 -11.77 -16.80
CA ALA A 246 4.92 -11.61 -17.72
C ALA A 246 4.68 -10.13 -18.07
N LEU A 247 4.78 -9.21 -17.11
CA LEU A 247 4.68 -7.77 -17.35
C LEU A 247 5.79 -7.28 -18.27
N ILE A 248 7.04 -7.69 -18.02
CA ILE A 248 8.20 -7.36 -18.87
C ILE A 248 7.98 -7.88 -20.30
N ALA A 249 7.55 -9.12 -20.46
CA ALA A 249 7.27 -9.70 -21.77
C ALA A 249 6.19 -8.92 -22.54
N ALA A 250 5.12 -8.51 -21.86
CA ALA A 250 4.03 -7.72 -22.45
C ALA A 250 4.47 -6.31 -22.87
N LEU A 251 5.36 -5.68 -22.08
CA LEU A 251 5.94 -4.36 -22.38
C LEU A 251 6.90 -4.44 -23.57
N LEU A 252 7.80 -5.43 -23.61
CA LEU A 252 8.75 -5.66 -24.71
C LEU A 252 8.04 -5.98 -26.04
N ALA A 253 6.92 -6.71 -25.97
CA ALA A 253 6.10 -7.01 -27.13
C ALA A 253 5.24 -5.82 -27.61
N GLY A 254 5.28 -4.66 -26.93
CA GLY A 254 4.42 -3.51 -27.23
C GLY A 254 2.92 -3.77 -26.98
N ARG A 255 2.59 -4.85 -26.28
CA ARG A 255 1.21 -5.19 -25.94
C ARG A 255 0.64 -4.23 -24.89
N LEU A 256 1.48 -3.80 -23.94
CA LEU A 256 1.22 -2.75 -22.97
C LEU A 256 1.99 -1.48 -23.36
N GLY A 257 1.33 -0.34 -23.22
CA GLY A 257 1.90 0.97 -23.55
C GLY A 257 2.94 1.44 -22.53
N GLY A 258 2.81 1.03 -21.27
CA GLY A 258 3.74 1.39 -20.22
C GLY A 258 3.36 0.83 -18.86
N ALA A 259 4.28 0.99 -17.90
CA ALA A 259 4.03 0.65 -16.51
C ALA A 259 4.60 1.71 -15.55
N GLY A 260 3.84 2.05 -14.51
CA GLY A 260 4.25 2.88 -13.38
C GLY A 260 4.35 2.02 -12.11
N LEU A 261 5.55 1.83 -11.59
CA LEU A 261 5.79 0.88 -10.51
C LEU A 261 6.46 1.58 -9.33
N ASP A 262 5.79 1.60 -8.18
CA ASP A 262 6.39 2.05 -6.91
C ASP A 262 6.89 0.87 -6.07
N VAL A 263 6.46 -0.35 -6.41
CA VAL A 263 6.72 -1.58 -5.64
C VAL A 263 7.17 -2.72 -6.53
N PHE A 264 8.00 -3.63 -5.98
CA PHE A 264 8.64 -4.73 -6.70
C PHE A 264 8.56 -6.02 -5.89
N SER A 265 8.70 -7.17 -6.55
CA SER A 265 8.69 -8.48 -5.90
C SER A 265 9.91 -8.68 -4.99
N VAL A 266 11.03 -8.02 -5.32
CA VAL A 266 12.24 -7.97 -4.51
C VAL A 266 12.60 -6.51 -4.25
N GLU A 267 12.61 -6.11 -2.99
CA GLU A 267 12.99 -4.78 -2.54
C GLU A 267 14.14 -4.85 -1.53
N PRO A 268 15.23 -4.08 -1.71
CA PRO A 268 15.52 -3.15 -2.80
C PRO A 268 15.65 -3.83 -4.15
N LEU A 269 15.17 -3.15 -5.22
CA LEU A 269 15.29 -3.67 -6.58
C LEU A 269 16.77 -3.80 -6.97
N PRO A 270 17.24 -4.99 -7.41
CA PRO A 270 18.64 -5.19 -7.78
C PRO A 270 19.09 -4.27 -8.91
N ALA A 271 20.32 -3.77 -8.83
CA ALA A 271 20.92 -3.00 -9.92
C ALA A 271 20.94 -3.83 -11.22
N GLY A 272 20.60 -3.20 -12.34
CA GLY A 272 20.53 -3.88 -13.65
C GLY A 272 19.25 -4.70 -13.85
N HIS A 273 18.25 -4.57 -13.00
CA HIS A 273 16.96 -5.22 -13.22
C HIS A 273 16.36 -4.83 -14.57
N LYS A 274 15.71 -5.79 -15.24
CA LYS A 274 15.16 -5.65 -16.61
C LYS A 274 14.25 -4.42 -16.78
N PHE A 275 13.45 -4.03 -15.77
CA PHE A 275 12.64 -2.82 -15.81
C PHE A 275 13.46 -1.54 -16.06
N GLY A 276 14.70 -1.48 -15.56
CA GLY A 276 15.61 -0.34 -15.76
C GLY A 276 15.94 -0.03 -17.21
N GLY A 277 15.91 -1.05 -18.07
CA GLY A 277 16.18 -0.94 -19.52
C GLY A 277 14.96 -0.60 -20.38
N LEU A 278 13.74 -0.54 -19.80
CA LEU A 278 12.52 -0.29 -20.54
C LEU A 278 12.16 1.21 -20.50
N PRO A 279 12.14 1.93 -21.63
CA PRO A 279 11.87 3.36 -21.68
C PRO A 279 10.44 3.71 -21.24
N ASN A 280 9.50 2.80 -21.47
CA ASN A 280 8.09 2.94 -21.11
C ASN A 280 7.75 2.48 -19.67
N VAL A 281 8.75 2.30 -18.81
CA VAL A 281 8.56 1.97 -17.39
C VAL A 281 9.04 3.13 -16.52
N LEU A 282 8.15 3.67 -15.70
CA LEU A 282 8.42 4.68 -14.69
C LEU A 282 8.49 3.98 -13.32
N MET A 283 9.63 4.12 -12.63
CA MET A 283 9.88 3.43 -11.36
C MET A 283 10.15 4.42 -10.23
N THR A 284 9.63 4.11 -9.05
CA THR A 284 9.95 4.82 -7.79
C THR A 284 10.25 3.79 -6.69
N PRO A 285 11.14 4.09 -5.72
CA PRO A 285 11.63 3.09 -4.77
C PRO A 285 10.74 2.97 -3.52
N HIS A 286 9.49 2.53 -3.69
CA HIS A 286 8.48 2.32 -2.63
C HIS A 286 8.28 3.58 -1.76
N VAL A 287 8.09 4.72 -2.39
CA VAL A 287 7.98 6.04 -1.74
C VAL A 287 6.61 6.70 -1.87
N ALA A 288 5.62 6.03 -2.46
CA ALA A 288 4.29 6.58 -2.66
C ALA A 288 3.66 7.14 -1.37
N GLY A 289 3.91 6.50 -0.23
CA GLY A 289 3.46 6.95 1.08
C GLY A 289 4.44 7.88 1.82
N ALA A 290 5.61 8.20 1.29
CA ALA A 290 6.72 8.81 2.03
C ALA A 290 6.65 10.35 2.14
N THR A 291 5.47 10.93 2.25
CA THR A 291 5.32 12.39 2.43
C THR A 291 5.41 12.80 3.91
N ALA A 292 5.78 14.05 4.17
CA ALA A 292 5.80 14.59 5.52
C ALA A 292 4.42 14.55 6.20
N GLN A 293 3.34 14.79 5.43
CA GLN A 293 1.97 14.72 5.95
C GLN A 293 1.58 13.27 6.29
N SER A 294 1.89 12.32 5.41
CA SER A 294 1.64 10.89 5.65
C SER A 294 2.35 10.40 6.91
N LYS A 295 3.62 10.73 7.08
CA LYS A 295 4.40 10.39 8.29
C LYS A 295 3.74 10.92 9.56
N ARG A 296 3.29 12.18 9.56
CA ARG A 296 2.57 12.77 10.70
C ARG A 296 1.26 12.04 10.98
N ASN A 297 0.46 11.76 9.95
CA ASN A 297 -0.82 11.07 10.11
C ASN A 297 -0.65 9.65 10.64
N ILE A 298 0.34 8.90 10.12
CA ILE A 298 0.71 7.56 10.59
C ILE A 298 1.06 7.58 12.08
N LEU A 299 1.91 8.52 12.48
CA LEU A 299 2.34 8.65 13.88
C LEU A 299 1.15 8.98 14.77
N VAL A 300 0.33 9.97 14.40
CA VAL A 300 -0.86 10.36 15.15
C VAL A 300 -1.84 9.21 15.29
N ASN A 301 -2.18 8.50 14.21
CA ASN A 301 -3.10 7.37 14.25
C ASN A 301 -2.57 6.24 15.13
N SER A 302 -1.27 5.90 14.99
CA SER A 302 -0.65 4.83 15.79
C SER A 302 -0.62 5.18 17.27
N ILE A 303 -0.18 6.39 17.63
CA ILE A 303 -0.14 6.85 19.02
C ILE A 303 -1.55 6.89 19.62
N THR A 304 -2.52 7.45 18.89
CA THR A 304 -3.91 7.55 19.35
C THR A 304 -4.49 6.17 19.63
N ASN A 305 -4.23 5.20 18.73
CA ASN A 305 -4.75 3.85 18.87
C ASN A 305 -4.11 3.10 20.05
N VAL A 306 -2.79 3.21 20.22
CA VAL A 306 -2.07 2.67 21.38
C VAL A 306 -2.60 3.28 22.68
N ALA A 307 -2.81 4.61 22.73
CA ALA A 307 -3.34 5.30 23.89
C ALA A 307 -4.79 4.90 24.23
N ARG A 308 -5.64 4.64 23.22
CA ARG A 308 -7.00 4.10 23.41
C ARG A 308 -6.95 2.76 24.14
N VAL A 309 -6.16 1.81 23.60
CA VAL A 309 -6.05 0.47 24.18
C VAL A 309 -5.39 0.50 25.57
N ALA A 310 -4.42 1.37 25.79
CA ALA A 310 -3.83 1.58 27.10
C ALA A 310 -4.88 2.05 28.15
N ARG A 311 -5.88 2.81 27.71
CA ARG A 311 -7.02 3.24 28.57
C ARG A 311 -8.15 2.22 28.66
N GLY A 312 -8.02 1.04 28.04
CA GLY A 312 -9.05 0.00 28.02
C GLY A 312 -10.15 0.23 26.96
N GLU A 313 -9.95 1.15 26.01
CA GLU A 313 -10.85 1.37 24.89
C GLU A 313 -10.55 0.38 23.75
N ALA A 314 -11.53 0.13 22.88
CA ALA A 314 -11.34 -0.73 21.70
C ALA A 314 -10.39 -0.09 20.68
N PRO A 315 -9.53 -0.88 20.02
CA PRO A 315 -8.68 -0.37 18.94
C PRO A 315 -9.48 0.03 17.71
N GLU A 316 -8.94 0.97 16.93
CA GLU A 316 -9.42 1.34 15.59
C GLU A 316 -8.55 0.70 14.51
N PHE A 317 -9.02 0.70 13.25
CA PHE A 317 -8.29 0.20 12.07
C PHE A 317 -7.81 -1.25 12.19
N VAL A 318 -8.62 -2.09 12.86
CA VAL A 318 -8.35 -3.52 13.02
C VAL A 318 -8.43 -4.22 11.68
N VAL A 319 -7.41 -5.01 11.35
CA VAL A 319 -7.27 -5.78 10.08
C VAL A 319 -7.39 -7.29 10.31
N SER A 320 -7.49 -7.70 11.55
CA SER A 320 -7.64 -9.08 12.03
C SER A 320 -9.10 -9.36 12.43
N ASP A 321 -9.42 -10.64 12.67
CA ASP A 321 -10.72 -11.09 13.20
C ASP A 321 -10.46 -11.96 14.44
N PRO A 322 -10.02 -11.32 15.56
CA PRO A 322 -9.58 -12.05 16.73
C PRO A 322 -10.70 -12.84 17.37
N ARG A 323 -10.43 -14.10 17.70
CA ARG A 323 -11.36 -14.92 18.46
C ARG A 323 -11.51 -14.36 19.87
N PRO A 324 -12.72 -14.38 20.45
CA PRO A 324 -12.91 -14.00 21.85
C PRO A 324 -12.01 -14.86 22.76
N ARG A 325 -11.31 -14.21 23.68
CA ARG A 325 -10.51 -14.89 24.72
C ARG A 325 -11.38 -15.48 25.81
#